data_a225c269a2047ba08b5b9009169f505d
#
_entry.id   a225c269a2047ba08b5b9009169f505d
#
_cell.length_a   1.000
_cell.length_b   1.000
_cell.length_c   1.000
_cell.angle_alpha   90.00
_cell.angle_beta   90.00
_cell.angle_gamma   90.00
#
_symmetry.space_group_name_H-M   'P 1'
#
loop_
_entity.id
_entity.type
_entity.pdbx_description
1 polymer ?
#
loop_
_entity_poly.entity_id
_entity_poly.type
_entity_poly.pdbx_seq_one_letter_code
_entity_poly.pdbx_strand_id
1 'polypeptide(L)'
;MVPVSFAFDFCGEEFRLTADRALYWPREQALLVADLHLEKASFFARHGQLLPPYDSRETLERLALAIRETGARRIYTLGDNFHDSAGTERLEPHAAGMLAALTRAVDWVWLTGNHDAQMEARAGGTLAEELEIAGIVLRHRALKSETRPELSGHYHPRLQLTVHHRRIRRPCAVVSKDGHGCGRMILPAFGALTGGMDAGDPAILSALQPATAIDAVLPASGRLVQFPLWRAAA
;
A
#
# COMPACT_ATOMS: atom_id res chain seq x y z
N MET A 1 -12.25 7.67 21.84
CA MET A 1 -11.66 7.97 20.50
C MET A 1 -11.15 6.63 19.97
N VAL A 2 -11.55 6.21 18.77
CA VAL A 2 -11.03 4.95 18.17
C VAL A 2 -9.60 5.26 17.70
N PRO A 3 -8.60 4.43 18.01
CA PRO A 3 -7.25 4.64 17.53
C PRO A 3 -7.21 4.70 16.00
N VAL A 4 -6.56 5.71 15.46
CA VAL A 4 -6.43 5.91 14.01
C VAL A 4 -5.35 4.99 13.42
N SER A 5 -4.45 4.48 14.28
CA SER A 5 -3.37 3.58 13.90
C SER A 5 -3.07 2.56 15.00
N PHE A 6 -2.50 1.42 14.60
CA PHE A 6 -2.23 0.26 15.46
C PHE A 6 -0.77 -0.15 15.31
N ALA A 7 -0.04 -0.09 16.41
CA ALA A 7 1.38 -0.45 16.43
C ALA A 7 1.57 -1.97 16.34
N PHE A 8 2.63 -2.38 15.65
CA PHE A 8 3.15 -3.75 15.62
C PHE A 8 4.64 -3.74 15.30
N ASP A 9 5.32 -4.81 15.70
CA ASP A 9 6.73 -5.02 15.34
C ASP A 9 6.84 -5.75 14.00
N PHE A 10 7.78 -5.29 13.17
CA PHE A 10 8.18 -5.96 11.95
C PHE A 10 9.68 -5.82 11.76
N CYS A 11 10.40 -6.96 11.84
CA CYS A 11 11.86 -7.00 11.71
C CYS A 11 12.61 -6.10 12.72
N GLY A 12 12.10 -6.00 13.94
CA GLY A 12 12.71 -5.18 14.99
C GLY A 12 12.43 -3.68 14.86
N GLU A 13 11.59 -3.28 13.93
CA GLU A 13 11.12 -1.90 13.75
C GLU A 13 9.66 -1.78 14.16
N GLU A 14 9.31 -0.71 14.90
CA GLU A 14 7.92 -0.38 15.15
C GLU A 14 7.28 0.23 13.91
N PHE A 15 6.19 -0.37 13.46
CA PHE A 15 5.30 0.18 12.45
C PHE A 15 3.91 0.41 13.01
N ARG A 16 3.13 1.26 12.36
CA ARG A 16 1.73 1.52 12.70
C ARG A 16 0.86 1.43 11.46
N LEU A 17 0.02 0.40 11.41
CA LEU A 17 -0.97 0.27 10.34
C LEU A 17 -2.16 1.18 10.65
N THR A 18 -2.48 2.11 9.74
CA THR A 18 -3.62 3.01 9.90
C THR A 18 -4.94 2.33 9.47
N ALA A 19 -6.05 2.82 9.99
CA ALA A 19 -7.38 2.36 9.57
C ALA A 19 -7.61 2.61 8.06
N ASP A 20 -6.96 3.62 7.49
CA ASP A 20 -7.05 4.00 6.07
C ASP A 20 -6.01 3.30 5.18
N ARG A 21 -5.38 2.25 5.67
CA ARG A 21 -4.51 1.36 4.87
C ARG A 21 -3.11 1.90 4.58
N ALA A 22 -2.68 2.96 5.24
CA ALA A 22 -1.29 3.41 5.20
C ALA A 22 -0.47 2.72 6.30
N LEU A 23 0.84 2.60 6.08
CA LEU A 23 1.79 2.10 7.04
C LEU A 23 2.69 3.26 7.48
N TYR A 24 2.63 3.64 8.75
CA TYR A 24 3.50 4.67 9.32
C TYR A 24 4.72 4.04 10.00
N TRP A 25 5.90 4.55 9.69
CA TRP A 25 7.17 4.16 10.27
C TRP A 25 7.71 5.29 11.16
N PRO A 26 7.50 5.25 12.49
CA PRO A 26 7.81 6.35 13.38
C PRO A 26 9.27 6.79 13.36
N ARG A 27 10.22 5.83 13.39
CA ARG A 27 11.66 6.10 13.38
C ARG A 27 12.08 6.93 12.17
N GLU A 28 11.55 6.61 11.00
CA GLU A 28 11.86 7.30 9.75
C GLU A 28 10.95 8.53 9.50
N GLN A 29 9.97 8.75 10.36
CA GLN A 29 8.90 9.74 10.15
C GLN A 29 8.28 9.59 8.75
N ALA A 30 8.15 8.35 8.30
CA ALA A 30 7.73 8.01 6.95
C ALA A 30 6.34 7.38 6.92
N LEU A 31 5.53 7.76 5.95
CA LEU A 31 4.27 7.10 5.62
C LEU A 31 4.44 6.34 4.31
N LEU A 32 4.13 5.05 4.33
CA LEU A 32 4.17 4.18 3.16
C LEU A 32 2.75 3.87 2.71
N VAL A 33 2.50 4.01 1.42
CA VAL A 33 1.23 3.69 0.77
C VAL A 33 1.50 2.95 -0.53
N ALA A 34 0.63 2.03 -0.91
CA ALA A 34 0.78 1.25 -2.13
C ALA A 34 -0.42 1.48 -3.07
N ASP A 35 -0.19 1.36 -4.37
CA ASP A 35 -1.22 1.22 -5.38
C ASP A 35 -2.29 2.33 -5.30
N LEU A 36 -1.87 3.57 -5.48
CA LEU A 36 -2.76 4.75 -5.48
C LEU A 36 -3.74 4.70 -6.66
N HIS A 37 -3.27 4.24 -7.82
CA HIS A 37 -4.02 4.17 -9.06
C HIS A 37 -4.81 5.46 -9.36
N LEU A 38 -4.16 6.61 -9.22
CA LEU A 38 -4.75 7.89 -9.57
C LEU A 38 -5.22 7.88 -11.03
N GLU A 39 -6.31 8.58 -11.33
CA GLU A 39 -6.91 8.69 -12.67
C GLU A 39 -7.46 7.36 -13.24
N LYS A 40 -7.84 6.44 -12.38
CA LYS A 40 -8.47 5.19 -12.81
C LYS A 40 -9.86 5.42 -13.40
N ALA A 41 -10.68 6.28 -12.80
CA ALA A 41 -12.01 6.59 -13.30
C ALA A 41 -11.94 7.25 -14.69
N SER A 42 -11.01 8.20 -14.88
CA SER A 42 -10.82 8.86 -16.17
C SER A 42 -10.31 7.91 -17.27
N PHE A 43 -9.45 6.94 -16.89
CA PHE A 43 -9.04 5.88 -17.81
C PHE A 43 -10.24 5.07 -18.30
N PHE A 44 -11.08 4.58 -17.40
CA PHE A 44 -12.26 3.79 -17.78
C PHE A 44 -13.29 4.62 -18.56
N ALA A 45 -13.45 5.91 -18.24
CA ALA A 45 -14.34 6.80 -18.97
C ALA A 45 -13.93 6.93 -20.45
N ARG A 46 -12.63 6.97 -20.76
CA ARG A 46 -12.11 6.97 -22.15
C ARG A 46 -12.43 5.67 -22.91
N HIS A 47 -12.70 4.59 -22.18
CA HIS A 47 -13.07 3.28 -22.72
C HIS A 47 -14.59 3.02 -22.63
N GLY A 48 -15.39 4.09 -22.44
CA GLY A 48 -16.85 4.00 -22.40
C GLY A 48 -17.45 3.47 -21.11
N GLN A 49 -16.66 3.30 -20.05
CA GLN A 49 -17.13 2.87 -18.73
C GLN A 49 -17.12 4.05 -17.76
N LEU A 50 -18.30 4.54 -17.41
CA LEU A 50 -18.43 5.65 -16.48
C LEU A 50 -18.34 5.16 -15.02
N LEU A 51 -17.29 5.57 -14.34
CA LEU A 51 -17.08 5.39 -12.89
C LEU A 51 -17.17 6.75 -12.20
N PRO A 52 -17.45 6.80 -10.88
CA PRO A 52 -17.42 8.05 -10.14
C PRO A 52 -16.06 8.75 -10.28
N PRO A 53 -16.01 10.01 -10.78
CA PRO A 53 -14.76 10.67 -11.17
C PRO A 53 -14.03 11.34 -9.99
N TYR A 54 -14.14 10.77 -8.78
CA TYR A 54 -13.61 11.38 -7.54
C TYR A 54 -12.45 10.58 -6.94
N ASP A 55 -12.00 9.53 -7.61
CA ASP A 55 -11.02 8.57 -7.10
C ASP A 55 -9.68 9.21 -6.75
N SER A 56 -9.14 10.07 -7.63
CA SER A 56 -7.88 10.80 -7.38
C SER A 56 -8.03 11.77 -6.22
N ARG A 57 -9.10 12.55 -6.21
CA ARG A 57 -9.37 13.52 -5.14
C ARG A 57 -9.53 12.82 -3.79
N GLU A 58 -10.38 11.80 -3.71
CA GLU A 58 -10.61 11.04 -2.47
C GLU A 58 -9.30 10.40 -1.96
N THR A 59 -8.50 9.84 -2.86
CA THR A 59 -7.20 9.24 -2.51
C THR A 59 -6.26 10.28 -1.92
N LEU A 60 -6.14 11.46 -2.54
CA LEU A 60 -5.26 12.53 -2.07
C LEU A 60 -5.76 13.19 -0.77
N GLU A 61 -7.08 13.37 -0.60
CA GLU A 61 -7.67 13.87 0.65
C GLU A 61 -7.36 12.93 1.83
N ARG A 62 -7.52 11.61 1.64
CA ARG A 62 -7.16 10.61 2.67
C ARG A 62 -5.67 10.61 2.97
N LEU A 63 -4.82 10.77 1.94
CA LEU A 63 -3.38 10.83 2.13
C LEU A 63 -2.97 12.09 2.90
N ALA A 64 -3.54 13.25 2.57
CA ALA A 64 -3.34 14.49 3.31
C ALA A 64 -3.74 14.35 4.79
N LEU A 65 -4.86 13.68 5.05
CA LEU A 65 -5.32 13.39 6.41
C LEU A 65 -4.32 12.48 7.14
N ALA A 66 -3.88 11.40 6.51
CA ALA A 66 -2.92 10.46 7.09
C ALA A 66 -1.56 11.13 7.40
N ILE A 67 -1.06 12.01 6.52
CA ILE A 67 0.15 12.82 6.76
C ILE A 67 -0.04 13.70 8.01
N ARG A 68 -1.17 14.40 8.09
CA ARG A 68 -1.48 15.29 9.22
C ARG A 68 -1.59 14.53 10.54
N GLU A 69 -2.24 13.37 10.55
CA GLU A 69 -2.47 12.58 11.76
C GLU A 69 -1.22 11.88 12.27
N THR A 70 -0.34 11.45 11.36
CA THR A 70 0.92 10.79 11.71
C THR A 70 2.08 11.74 11.96
N GLY A 71 1.99 12.97 11.42
CA GLY A 71 3.10 13.92 11.40
C GLY A 71 4.24 13.48 10.48
N ALA A 72 3.95 12.62 9.49
CA ALA A 72 4.95 12.13 8.55
C ALA A 72 5.60 13.28 7.78
N ARG A 73 6.91 13.18 7.62
CA ARG A 73 7.74 14.12 6.84
C ARG A 73 8.21 13.54 5.52
N ARG A 74 8.05 12.22 5.36
CA ARG A 74 8.41 11.47 4.14
C ARG A 74 7.25 10.63 3.68
N ILE A 75 7.10 10.48 2.38
CA ILE A 75 6.14 9.59 1.76
C ILE A 75 6.88 8.66 0.82
N TYR A 76 6.62 7.36 0.95
CA TYR A 76 7.04 6.35 -0.02
C TYR A 76 5.79 5.73 -0.62
N THR A 77 5.60 5.91 -1.93
CA THR A 77 4.55 5.21 -2.66
C THR A 77 5.13 3.96 -3.30
N LEU A 78 4.56 2.80 -3.01
CA LEU A 78 5.08 1.50 -3.44
C LEU A 78 4.52 1.09 -4.81
N GLY A 79 4.65 1.98 -5.80
CA GLY A 79 4.29 1.74 -7.20
C GLY A 79 2.80 1.78 -7.51
N ASP A 80 2.48 1.64 -8.79
CA ASP A 80 1.16 1.81 -9.37
C ASP A 80 0.49 3.11 -8.90
N ASN A 81 1.24 4.21 -9.04
CA ASN A 81 0.88 5.54 -8.57
C ASN A 81 -0.25 6.12 -9.40
N PHE A 82 -0.17 5.97 -10.72
CA PHE A 82 -1.23 6.27 -11.67
C PHE A 82 -1.75 4.99 -12.30
N HIS A 83 -2.97 5.04 -12.83
CA HIS A 83 -3.57 3.86 -13.46
C HIS A 83 -2.97 3.54 -14.83
N ASP A 84 -2.45 4.55 -15.50
CA ASP A 84 -1.68 4.45 -16.76
C ASP A 84 -0.68 5.60 -16.87
N SER A 85 0.24 5.51 -17.82
CA SER A 85 1.31 6.49 -18.05
C SER A 85 0.81 7.90 -18.38
N ALA A 86 -0.38 8.04 -18.98
CA ALA A 86 -1.01 9.34 -19.29
C ALA A 86 -1.84 9.90 -18.12
N GLY A 87 -1.88 9.24 -16.96
CA GLY A 87 -2.67 9.65 -15.80
C GLY A 87 -2.30 11.04 -15.31
N THR A 88 -1.01 11.38 -15.28
CA THR A 88 -0.54 12.70 -14.85
C THR A 88 -1.11 13.87 -15.67
N GLU A 89 -1.38 13.65 -16.94
CA GLU A 89 -1.93 14.67 -17.85
C GLU A 89 -3.45 14.85 -17.69
N ARG A 90 -4.11 13.86 -17.06
CA ARG A 90 -5.56 13.86 -16.90
C ARG A 90 -6.04 14.32 -15.54
N LEU A 91 -5.12 14.51 -14.58
CA LEU A 91 -5.49 15.03 -13.25
C LEU A 91 -6.30 16.31 -13.39
N GLU A 92 -7.49 16.30 -12.81
CA GLU A 92 -8.30 17.50 -12.77
C GLU A 92 -7.61 18.60 -11.93
N PRO A 93 -7.86 19.89 -12.18
CA PRO A 93 -7.08 20.98 -11.59
C PRO A 93 -7.00 20.98 -10.06
N HIS A 94 -8.07 20.55 -9.38
CA HIS A 94 -8.07 20.48 -7.91
C HIS A 94 -7.17 19.36 -7.40
N ALA A 95 -7.28 18.14 -7.94
CA ALA A 95 -6.43 17.01 -7.56
C ALA A 95 -4.96 17.29 -7.92
N ALA A 96 -4.69 17.90 -9.07
CA ALA A 96 -3.36 18.34 -9.47
C ALA A 96 -2.76 19.36 -8.47
N GLY A 97 -3.57 20.35 -8.05
CA GLY A 97 -3.16 21.33 -7.05
C GLY A 97 -2.89 20.68 -5.68
N MET A 98 -3.72 19.73 -5.25
CA MET A 98 -3.50 18.98 -4.02
C MET A 98 -2.21 18.16 -4.08
N LEU A 99 -1.99 17.40 -5.15
CA LEU A 99 -0.79 16.60 -5.33
C LEU A 99 0.47 17.47 -5.30
N ALA A 100 0.46 18.58 -6.04
CA ALA A 100 1.55 19.56 -6.05
C ALA A 100 1.81 20.20 -4.67
N ALA A 101 0.77 20.41 -3.86
CA ALA A 101 0.93 20.89 -2.50
C ALA A 101 1.55 19.84 -1.58
N LEU A 102 1.10 18.60 -1.66
CA LEU A 102 1.60 17.48 -0.85
C LEU A 102 3.06 17.17 -1.17
N THR A 103 3.44 17.07 -2.45
CA THR A 103 4.83 16.78 -2.88
C THR A 103 5.80 17.91 -2.56
N ARG A 104 5.32 19.14 -2.29
CA ARG A 104 6.14 20.24 -1.75
C ARG A 104 6.22 20.26 -0.23
N ALA A 105 5.20 19.73 0.45
CA ALA A 105 5.12 19.79 1.92
C ALA A 105 5.94 18.72 2.62
N VAL A 106 6.21 17.60 1.97
CA VAL A 106 6.94 16.46 2.51
C VAL A 106 7.94 15.91 1.48
N ASP A 107 8.99 15.21 1.95
CA ASP A 107 9.89 14.48 1.08
C ASP A 107 9.13 13.30 0.44
N TRP A 108 8.90 13.37 -0.85
CA TRP A 108 8.10 12.38 -1.57
C TRP A 108 8.93 11.56 -2.52
N VAL A 109 8.88 10.24 -2.36
CA VAL A 109 9.55 9.28 -3.24
C VAL A 109 8.50 8.36 -3.87
N TRP A 110 8.47 8.38 -5.19
CA TRP A 110 7.67 7.49 -6.01
C TRP A 110 8.50 6.25 -6.34
N LEU A 111 8.12 5.08 -5.81
CA LEU A 111 8.61 3.85 -6.40
C LEU A 111 7.78 3.54 -7.64
N THR A 112 8.42 3.09 -8.70
CA THR A 112 7.75 2.81 -9.95
C THR A 112 7.13 1.42 -9.94
N GLY A 113 5.87 1.33 -10.38
CA GLY A 113 5.15 0.09 -10.62
C GLY A 113 5.02 -0.23 -12.11
N ASN A 114 4.27 -1.30 -12.44
CA ASN A 114 4.10 -1.70 -13.84
C ASN A 114 3.26 -0.70 -14.65
N HIS A 115 2.45 0.11 -13.99
CA HIS A 115 1.65 1.17 -14.61
C HIS A 115 2.42 2.48 -14.75
N ASP A 116 3.56 2.63 -14.06
CA ASP A 116 4.33 3.86 -13.97
C ASP A 116 5.57 3.90 -14.90
N ALA A 117 5.75 2.92 -15.79
CA ALA A 117 6.99 2.71 -16.56
C ALA A 117 7.46 3.93 -17.39
N GLN A 118 6.61 4.94 -17.58
CA GLN A 118 6.91 6.20 -18.26
C GLN A 118 6.56 7.42 -17.40
N MET A 119 6.39 7.23 -16.08
CA MET A 119 6.08 8.33 -15.18
C MET A 119 7.27 9.28 -15.12
N GLU A 120 7.06 10.50 -15.55
CA GLU A 120 8.02 11.59 -15.38
C GLU A 120 7.78 12.27 -14.01
N ALA A 121 8.83 12.87 -13.44
CA ALA A 121 8.78 13.61 -12.19
C ALA A 121 7.92 14.91 -12.23
N ARG A 122 6.96 15.00 -13.16
CA ARG A 122 6.08 16.17 -13.32
C ARG A 122 5.18 16.40 -12.12
N ALA A 123 4.93 15.36 -11.32
CA ALA A 123 4.12 15.44 -10.11
C ALA A 123 4.88 15.97 -8.88
N GLY A 124 6.18 16.33 -9.04
CA GLY A 124 7.07 16.63 -7.92
C GLY A 124 7.59 15.37 -7.23
N GLY A 125 8.54 15.53 -6.29
CA GLY A 125 9.19 14.41 -5.61
C GLY A 125 10.32 13.76 -6.42
N THR A 126 10.78 12.60 -6.00
CA THR A 126 11.85 11.80 -6.63
C THR A 126 11.34 10.45 -7.07
N LEU A 127 11.93 9.88 -8.13
CA LEU A 127 11.60 8.55 -8.66
C LEU A 127 12.68 7.54 -8.24
N ALA A 128 12.28 6.34 -7.90
CA ALA A 128 13.15 5.20 -7.66
C ALA A 128 12.45 3.90 -8.09
N GLU A 129 13.22 2.90 -8.51
CA GLU A 129 12.68 1.55 -8.77
C GLU A 129 12.62 0.74 -7.48
N GLU A 130 13.62 0.89 -6.64
CA GLU A 130 13.79 0.20 -5.37
C GLU A 130 14.57 1.09 -4.41
N LEU A 131 14.30 0.97 -3.12
CA LEU A 131 15.08 1.61 -2.05
C LEU A 131 15.34 0.61 -0.94
N GLU A 132 16.45 0.78 -0.23
CA GLU A 132 16.70 0.08 1.02
C GLU A 132 16.85 1.11 2.15
N ILE A 133 16.05 0.97 3.21
CA ILE A 133 16.04 1.88 4.36
C ILE A 133 16.09 1.04 5.63
N ALA A 134 17.05 1.28 6.48
CA ALA A 134 17.27 0.54 7.72
C ALA A 134 17.28 -1.00 7.52
N GLY A 135 17.80 -1.48 6.39
CA GLY A 135 17.87 -2.90 6.06
C GLY A 135 16.53 -3.50 5.53
N ILE A 136 15.53 -2.67 5.29
CA ILE A 136 14.23 -3.08 4.72
C ILE A 136 14.14 -2.58 3.28
N VAL A 137 13.88 -3.49 2.35
CA VAL A 137 13.71 -3.19 0.92
C VAL A 137 12.30 -2.68 0.66
N LEU A 138 12.18 -1.56 -0.03
CA LEU A 138 10.94 -0.99 -0.52
C LEU A 138 10.87 -1.16 -2.03
N ARG A 139 9.83 -1.80 -2.54
CA ARG A 139 9.61 -1.98 -3.99
C ARG A 139 8.12 -2.14 -4.31
N HIS A 140 7.78 -2.06 -5.57
CA HIS A 140 6.39 -2.25 -5.98
C HIS A 140 5.92 -3.69 -5.79
N ARG A 141 6.62 -4.64 -6.36
CA ARG A 141 6.21 -6.05 -6.38
C ARG A 141 7.17 -6.91 -5.57
N ALA A 142 6.61 -7.74 -4.67
CA ALA A 142 7.38 -8.71 -3.90
C ALA A 142 8.20 -9.62 -4.83
N LEU A 143 9.51 -9.71 -4.58
CA LEU A 143 10.41 -10.52 -5.38
C LEU A 143 10.42 -11.95 -4.85
N LYS A 144 10.06 -12.91 -5.69
CA LYS A 144 10.11 -14.33 -5.34
C LYS A 144 11.52 -14.73 -4.89
N SER A 145 11.60 -15.47 -3.79
CA SER A 145 12.87 -15.93 -3.18
C SER A 145 13.74 -14.81 -2.58
N GLU A 146 13.24 -13.58 -2.41
CA GLU A 146 13.91 -12.56 -1.63
C GLU A 146 14.01 -13.01 -0.16
N THR A 147 15.15 -12.82 0.45
CA THR A 147 15.42 -13.18 1.85
C THR A 147 15.59 -11.98 2.76
N ARG A 148 15.79 -10.78 2.18
CA ARG A 148 15.83 -9.54 2.97
C ARG A 148 14.40 -9.14 3.41
N PRO A 149 14.27 -8.42 4.52
CA PRO A 149 13.02 -7.75 4.86
C PRO A 149 12.53 -6.87 3.70
N GLU A 150 11.23 -6.95 3.38
CA GLU A 150 10.69 -6.26 2.21
C GLU A 150 9.29 -5.73 2.48
N LEU A 151 9.00 -4.50 2.04
CA LEU A 151 7.66 -3.91 1.98
C LEU A 151 7.29 -3.68 0.51
N SER A 152 6.11 -4.14 0.09
CA SER A 152 5.66 -4.06 -1.30
C SER A 152 4.15 -3.82 -1.42
N GLY A 153 3.67 -3.58 -2.65
CA GLY A 153 2.26 -3.44 -3.03
C GLY A 153 1.83 -4.49 -4.05
N HIS A 154 1.21 -4.03 -5.17
CA HIS A 154 0.87 -4.76 -6.38
C HIS A 154 -0.35 -5.69 -6.30
N TYR A 155 -0.47 -6.51 -5.26
CA TYR A 155 -1.48 -7.57 -5.17
C TYR A 155 -2.82 -7.10 -4.61
N HIS A 156 -2.88 -5.94 -4.00
CA HIS A 156 -4.08 -5.37 -3.35
C HIS A 156 -4.77 -6.38 -2.42
N PRO A 157 -4.10 -6.99 -1.44
CA PRO A 157 -4.65 -8.11 -0.69
C PRO A 157 -5.91 -7.72 0.08
N ARG A 158 -6.89 -8.62 0.04
CA ARG A 158 -8.14 -8.51 0.78
C ARG A 158 -8.45 -9.82 1.49
N LEU A 159 -8.58 -9.77 2.81
CA LEU A 159 -9.06 -10.91 3.58
C LEU A 159 -10.53 -11.17 3.24
N GLN A 160 -10.85 -12.39 2.85
CA GLN A 160 -12.21 -12.84 2.60
C GLN A 160 -12.60 -13.87 3.66
N LEU A 161 -13.67 -13.60 4.37
CA LEU A 161 -14.21 -14.49 5.42
C LEU A 161 -15.73 -14.64 5.24
N THR A 162 -16.24 -15.82 5.59
CA THR A 162 -17.68 -16.03 5.75
C THR A 162 -17.97 -16.17 7.24
N VAL A 163 -18.70 -15.21 7.80
CA VAL A 163 -19.11 -15.19 9.21
C VAL A 163 -20.63 -15.12 9.26
N HIS A 164 -21.27 -16.07 9.93
CA HIS A 164 -22.73 -16.16 10.00
C HIS A 164 -23.41 -16.00 8.63
N HIS A 165 -22.96 -16.74 7.61
CA HIS A 165 -23.45 -16.69 6.23
C HIS A 165 -23.25 -15.35 5.50
N ARG A 166 -22.52 -14.39 6.09
CA ARG A 166 -22.17 -13.11 5.46
C ARG A 166 -20.74 -13.14 4.94
N ARG A 167 -20.54 -12.82 3.67
CA ARG A 167 -19.21 -12.63 3.10
C ARG A 167 -18.68 -11.26 3.55
N ILE A 168 -17.57 -11.28 4.26
CA ILE A 168 -16.82 -10.09 4.66
C ILE A 168 -15.57 -10.04 3.79
N ARG A 169 -15.33 -8.89 3.17
CA ARG A 169 -14.12 -8.64 2.38
C ARG A 169 -13.48 -7.35 2.83
N ARG A 170 -12.28 -7.41 3.37
CA ARG A 170 -11.57 -6.26 3.95
C ARG A 170 -10.15 -6.17 3.40
N PRO A 171 -9.67 -4.97 2.98
CA PRO A 171 -8.24 -4.76 2.72
C PRO A 171 -7.41 -5.14 3.94
N CYS A 172 -6.28 -5.78 3.72
CA CYS A 172 -5.36 -6.21 4.77
C CYS A 172 -3.92 -6.15 4.29
N ALA A 173 -2.97 -6.01 5.19
CA ALA A 173 -1.59 -6.35 4.90
C ALA A 173 -1.43 -7.88 4.92
N VAL A 174 -0.52 -8.42 4.13
CA VAL A 174 -0.12 -9.84 4.23
C VAL A 174 1.34 -9.88 4.66
N VAL A 175 1.60 -10.52 5.79
CA VAL A 175 2.91 -10.54 6.43
C VAL A 175 3.42 -11.96 6.49
N SER A 176 4.60 -12.21 5.92
CA SER A 176 5.32 -13.46 6.08
C SER A 176 6.28 -13.37 7.28
N LYS A 177 6.62 -14.52 7.84
CA LYS A 177 7.68 -14.68 8.83
C LYS A 177 8.65 -15.73 8.34
N ASP A 178 9.94 -15.47 8.51
CA ASP A 178 11.00 -16.47 8.34
C ASP A 178 11.28 -17.21 9.66
N GLY A 179 12.29 -18.07 9.67
CA GLY A 179 12.72 -18.78 10.87
C GLY A 179 13.38 -17.89 11.95
N HIS A 180 13.66 -16.63 11.64
CA HIS A 180 14.34 -15.68 12.53
C HIS A 180 13.38 -14.60 13.05
N GLY A 181 12.09 -14.67 12.72
CA GLY A 181 11.06 -13.73 13.19
C GLY A 181 10.92 -12.48 12.34
N CYS A 182 11.68 -12.39 11.27
CA CYS A 182 11.53 -11.35 10.25
C CYS A 182 10.79 -11.89 9.02
N GLY A 183 10.64 -11.11 7.98
CA GLY A 183 9.97 -11.56 6.76
C GLY A 183 9.65 -10.43 5.81
N ARG A 184 8.56 -10.57 5.08
CA ARG A 184 8.15 -9.62 4.04
C ARG A 184 6.68 -9.27 4.19
N MET A 185 6.33 -8.06 3.76
CA MET A 185 4.96 -7.57 3.90
C MET A 185 4.46 -6.99 2.56
N ILE A 186 3.26 -7.38 2.18
CA ILE A 186 2.52 -6.78 1.08
C ILE A 186 1.44 -5.88 1.67
N LEU A 187 1.47 -4.60 1.33
CA LEU A 187 0.50 -3.62 1.79
C LEU A 187 -0.83 -3.73 1.03
N PRO A 188 -1.95 -3.37 1.66
CA PRO A 188 -3.20 -3.18 0.95
C PRO A 188 -3.12 -1.96 0.03
N ALA A 189 -3.84 -2.00 -1.10
CA ALA A 189 -3.95 -0.84 -1.96
C ALA A 189 -4.59 0.35 -1.23
N PHE A 190 -3.95 1.50 -1.33
CA PHE A 190 -4.43 2.74 -0.69
C PHE A 190 -5.48 3.45 -1.54
N GLY A 191 -5.41 3.40 -2.85
CA GLY A 191 -6.30 4.11 -3.77
C GLY A 191 -7.78 3.87 -3.50
N ALA A 192 -8.61 4.88 -3.71
CA ALA A 192 -10.05 4.84 -3.45
C ALA A 192 -10.76 3.82 -4.37
N LEU A 193 -10.41 3.80 -5.65
CA LEU A 193 -11.03 2.94 -6.66
C LEU A 193 -10.15 1.72 -6.99
N THR A 194 -9.79 0.94 -5.97
CA THR A 194 -8.96 -0.26 -6.16
C THR A 194 -9.76 -1.54 -5.91
N GLY A 195 -9.58 -2.51 -6.79
CA GLY A 195 -10.02 -3.89 -6.60
C GLY A 195 -9.21 -4.60 -5.52
N GLY A 196 -9.01 -5.88 -5.69
CA GLY A 196 -8.08 -6.63 -4.84
C GLY A 196 -8.24 -8.14 -4.98
N MET A 197 -7.15 -8.85 -4.70
CA MET A 197 -7.01 -10.28 -4.72
C MET A 197 -7.35 -10.87 -3.34
N ASP A 198 -7.77 -12.10 -3.26
CA ASP A 198 -7.89 -12.80 -1.97
C ASP A 198 -6.50 -12.88 -1.31
N ALA A 199 -6.42 -12.55 -0.03
CA ALA A 199 -5.14 -12.61 0.70
C ALA A 199 -4.54 -14.01 0.74
N GLY A 200 -5.38 -15.05 0.64
CA GLY A 200 -4.98 -16.46 0.55
C GLY A 200 -4.68 -16.94 -0.87
N ASP A 201 -4.70 -16.05 -1.87
CA ASP A 201 -4.42 -16.44 -3.27
C ASP A 201 -3.01 -17.02 -3.41
N PRO A 202 -2.84 -18.14 -4.15
CA PRO A 202 -1.54 -18.77 -4.39
C PRO A 202 -0.46 -17.81 -4.93
N ALA A 203 -0.84 -16.80 -5.71
CA ALA A 203 0.11 -15.80 -6.21
C ALA A 203 0.73 -14.98 -5.08
N ILE A 204 -0.06 -14.53 -4.09
CA ILE A 204 0.42 -13.83 -2.90
C ILE A 204 1.27 -14.75 -2.03
N LEU A 205 0.76 -15.95 -1.73
CA LEU A 205 1.47 -16.90 -0.88
C LEU A 205 2.81 -17.32 -1.48
N SER A 206 2.87 -17.54 -2.80
CA SER A 206 4.11 -17.88 -3.52
C SER A 206 5.09 -16.71 -3.58
N ALA A 207 4.61 -15.47 -3.72
CA ALA A 207 5.45 -14.28 -3.74
C ALA A 207 6.20 -14.06 -2.41
N LEU A 208 5.60 -14.50 -1.30
CA LEU A 208 6.15 -14.35 0.05
C LEU A 208 6.98 -15.56 0.52
N GLN A 209 7.24 -16.55 -0.33
CA GLN A 209 8.15 -17.66 -0.01
C GLN A 209 9.62 -17.25 -0.25
N PRO A 210 10.58 -17.75 0.57
CA PRO A 210 10.40 -18.69 1.68
C PRO A 210 9.80 -18.05 2.94
N ALA A 211 8.97 -18.80 3.65
CA ALA A 211 8.35 -18.36 4.90
C ALA A 211 8.07 -19.56 5.82
N THR A 212 7.97 -19.35 7.13
CA THR A 212 7.47 -20.31 8.12
C THR A 212 5.99 -20.09 8.42
N ALA A 213 5.54 -18.85 8.27
CA ALA A 213 4.14 -18.46 8.43
C ALA A 213 3.79 -17.28 7.52
N ILE A 214 2.52 -17.20 7.10
CA ILE A 214 1.97 -16.05 6.39
C ILE A 214 0.61 -15.73 7.01
N ASP A 215 0.40 -14.49 7.40
CA ASP A 215 -0.79 -13.98 8.06
C ASP A 215 -1.38 -12.77 7.33
N ALA A 216 -2.71 -12.67 7.29
CA ALA A 216 -3.39 -11.43 6.99
C ALA A 216 -3.50 -10.57 8.25
N VAL A 217 -3.15 -9.29 8.16
CA VAL A 217 -3.13 -8.34 9.28
C VAL A 217 -3.96 -7.12 8.93
N LEU A 218 -4.91 -6.78 9.78
CA LEU A 218 -5.77 -5.63 9.54
C LEU A 218 -6.34 -5.03 10.84
N PRO A 219 -6.64 -3.73 10.86
CA PRO A 219 -7.39 -3.11 11.95
C PRO A 219 -8.84 -3.59 11.97
N ALA A 220 -9.30 -4.07 13.11
CA ALA A 220 -10.70 -4.43 13.34
C ALA A 220 -11.08 -4.23 14.81
N SER A 221 -12.26 -3.67 15.08
CA SER A 221 -12.80 -3.49 16.42
C SER A 221 -11.82 -2.83 17.41
N GLY A 222 -11.11 -1.78 16.95
CA GLY A 222 -10.19 -1.00 17.80
C GLY A 222 -8.86 -1.70 18.12
N ARG A 223 -8.51 -2.77 17.44
CA ARG A 223 -7.23 -3.49 17.59
C ARG A 223 -6.72 -4.02 16.26
N LEU A 224 -5.46 -4.40 16.22
CA LEU A 224 -4.90 -5.16 15.11
C LEU A 224 -5.26 -6.64 15.30
N VAL A 225 -5.78 -7.25 14.23
CA VAL A 225 -6.11 -8.68 14.21
C VAL A 225 -5.30 -9.38 13.14
N GLN A 226 -4.94 -10.64 13.43
CA GLN A 226 -4.19 -11.51 12.54
C GLN A 226 -5.01 -12.75 12.21
N PHE A 227 -4.99 -13.15 10.94
CA PHE A 227 -5.62 -14.37 10.45
C PHE A 227 -4.58 -15.22 9.72
N PRO A 228 -4.39 -16.49 10.12
CA PRO A 228 -3.44 -17.36 9.46
C PRO A 228 -3.92 -17.69 8.03
N LEU A 229 -3.04 -17.48 7.05
CA LEU A 229 -3.25 -17.83 5.66
C LEU A 229 -2.49 -19.09 5.27
N TRP A 230 -1.27 -19.23 5.79
CA TRP A 230 -0.41 -20.37 5.48
C TRP A 230 0.58 -20.65 6.62
N ARG A 231 0.93 -21.91 6.79
CA ARG A 231 1.95 -22.40 7.74
C ARG A 231 2.82 -23.43 7.06
N ALA A 232 4.14 -23.43 7.36
CA ALA A 232 5.02 -24.53 6.98
C ALA A 232 4.57 -25.82 7.68
N ALA A 233 4.71 -26.95 6.99
CA ALA A 233 4.55 -28.25 7.64
C ALA A 233 5.66 -28.42 8.69
N ALA A 234 5.30 -28.94 9.86
CA ALA A 234 6.24 -29.24 10.93
C ALA A 234 7.11 -30.44 10.58
#